data_41ad9917b6e7f2d12f90d1c7e3a416e9
#
_entry.id   41ad9917b6e7f2d12f90d1c7e3a416e9
#
_cell.length_a   1.000
_cell.length_b   1.000
_cell.length_c   1.000
_cell.angle_alpha   90.00
_cell.angle_beta   90.00
_cell.angle_gamma   90.00
#
_symmetry.space_group_name_H-M   'P 1'
#
loop_
_entity.id
_entity.type
_entity.pdbx_description
1 polymer ?
#
loop_
_entity_poly.entity_id
_entity_poly.type
_entity_poly.pdbx_seq_one_letter_code
_entity_poly.pdbx_strand_id
1 'polypeptide(L)'
;LGFVNQEAFFSVLGGNLSISNLIRFIDNDLCCPDYYKDPRSFTVVRFAAPLIILSGFSFFITTLLFAFLSYSGIWRLFLLFNELYPNMEKKFATAILFMPSLLFWGSAILKDTITFSATCWVTYCIYQVFIKKNQRFKYTIYLLIASYVIISIKPYIFVALLPGTAVWILFNRIVAVKSSFIRLLISPLIIAVGFVATSLIFNALGSSLGSYSSVDKAINKAIVTKKDLTREAYGENSFDIGEIDGSFGSIISKFPVALTA
;
A
#
# COMPACT_ATOMS: atom_id res chain seq x y z
N LEU A 1 -10.37 -1.71 26.38
CA LEU A 1 -9.22 -1.15 27.11
C LEU A 1 -9.36 0.37 27.33
N GLY A 2 -9.77 1.14 26.34
CA GLY A 2 -9.88 2.60 26.42
C GLY A 2 -10.78 3.12 27.54
N PHE A 3 -11.79 2.35 27.95
CA PHE A 3 -12.67 2.71 29.08
C PHE A 3 -12.11 2.27 30.44
N VAL A 4 -11.30 1.21 30.48
CA VAL A 4 -10.80 0.59 31.71
C VAL A 4 -9.42 1.12 32.08
N ASN A 5 -8.55 1.36 31.10
CA ASN A 5 -7.21 1.85 31.33
C ASN A 5 -6.73 2.74 30.17
N GLN A 6 -6.93 4.05 30.30
CA GLN A 6 -6.57 5.03 29.29
C GLN A 6 -5.06 5.09 29.00
N GLU A 7 -4.21 4.97 30.02
CA GLU A 7 -2.75 4.99 29.79
C GLU A 7 -2.28 3.80 28.96
N ALA A 8 -2.78 2.60 29.28
CA ALA A 8 -2.45 1.42 28.49
C ALA A 8 -3.00 1.52 27.06
N PHE A 9 -4.19 2.10 26.87
CA PHE A 9 -4.77 2.33 25.55
C PHE A 9 -3.88 3.25 24.70
N PHE A 10 -3.49 4.42 25.21
CA PHE A 10 -2.64 5.34 24.47
C PHE A 10 -1.23 4.80 24.24
N SER A 11 -0.68 4.06 25.23
CA SER A 11 0.62 3.40 25.10
C SER A 11 0.63 2.37 23.97
N VAL A 12 -0.38 1.50 23.91
CA VAL A 12 -0.55 0.50 22.84
C VAL A 12 -0.80 1.19 21.50
N LEU A 13 -1.63 2.20 21.46
CA LEU A 13 -1.89 2.99 20.25
C LEU A 13 -0.61 3.66 19.73
N GLY A 14 0.24 4.16 20.64
CA GLY A 14 1.54 4.73 20.33
C GLY A 14 2.57 3.70 19.81
N GLY A 15 2.28 2.42 19.94
CA GLY A 15 3.14 1.32 19.43
C GLY A 15 3.98 0.63 20.49
N ASN A 16 3.79 0.93 21.75
CA ASN A 16 4.42 0.20 22.84
C ASN A 16 3.64 -1.09 23.11
N LEU A 17 3.96 -2.13 22.34
CA LEU A 17 3.39 -3.48 22.45
C LEU A 17 4.23 -4.35 23.39
N SER A 18 4.69 -3.79 24.51
CA SER A 18 5.42 -4.52 25.53
C SER A 18 4.54 -5.60 26.18
N ILE A 19 5.17 -6.68 26.65
CA ILE A 19 4.47 -7.77 27.35
C ILE A 19 3.66 -7.25 28.52
N SER A 20 4.17 -6.24 29.27
CA SER A 20 3.47 -5.62 30.38
C SER A 20 2.14 -4.95 29.99
N ASN A 21 2.10 -4.31 28.80
CA ASN A 21 0.87 -3.73 28.28
C ASN A 21 -0.11 -4.80 27.75
N LEU A 22 0.41 -5.91 27.22
CA LEU A 22 -0.42 -7.03 26.75
C LEU A 22 -1.03 -7.82 27.92
N ILE A 23 -0.30 -8.00 29.03
CA ILE A 23 -0.83 -8.63 30.26
C ILE A 23 -2.06 -7.87 30.75
N ARG A 24 -2.09 -6.55 30.65
CA ARG A 24 -3.24 -5.73 31.05
C ARG A 24 -4.53 -6.02 30.24
N PHE A 25 -4.43 -6.57 29.04
CA PHE A 25 -5.59 -7.09 28.31
C PHE A 25 -6.15 -8.34 28.98
N ILE A 26 -5.26 -9.25 29.41
CA ILE A 26 -5.63 -10.51 30.06
C ILE A 26 -6.24 -10.24 31.44
N ASP A 27 -5.64 -9.33 32.22
CA ASP A 27 -6.13 -8.95 33.56
C ASP A 27 -7.53 -8.30 33.54
N ASN A 28 -7.97 -7.80 32.37
CA ASN A 28 -9.30 -7.21 32.17
C ASN A 28 -10.23 -8.10 31.35
N ASP A 29 -9.99 -9.41 31.30
CA ASP A 29 -10.75 -10.40 30.50
C ASP A 29 -10.85 -10.05 28.98
N LEU A 30 -9.87 -9.31 28.48
CA LEU A 30 -9.80 -8.94 27.06
C LEU A 30 -8.82 -9.85 26.33
N CYS A 31 -9.20 -10.31 25.15
CA CYS A 31 -8.28 -11.04 24.28
C CYS A 31 -7.13 -10.15 23.80
N CYS A 32 -5.92 -10.69 23.79
CA CYS A 32 -4.78 -10.03 23.16
C CYS A 32 -5.06 -9.83 21.66
N PRO A 33 -4.71 -8.67 21.08
CA PRO A 33 -4.86 -8.44 19.65
C PRO A 33 -4.01 -9.45 18.85
N ASP A 34 -4.60 -10.20 17.93
CA ASP A 34 -3.89 -11.22 17.13
C ASP A 34 -2.68 -10.66 16.36
N TYR A 35 -2.75 -9.39 15.99
CA TYR A 35 -1.72 -8.71 15.19
C TYR A 35 -0.68 -7.94 16.01
N TYR A 36 -0.60 -8.15 17.32
CA TYR A 36 0.36 -7.40 18.16
C TYR A 36 1.83 -7.66 17.78
N LYS A 37 2.14 -8.83 17.19
CA LYS A 37 3.48 -9.22 16.70
C LYS A 37 3.85 -8.56 15.36
N ASP A 38 2.87 -8.04 14.61
CA ASP A 38 3.10 -7.36 13.33
C ASP A 38 2.80 -5.87 13.44
N PRO A 39 3.82 -5.01 13.65
CA PRO A 39 3.65 -3.56 13.80
C PRO A 39 2.94 -2.91 12.61
N ARG A 40 3.09 -3.47 11.41
CA ARG A 40 2.49 -2.95 10.18
C ARG A 40 0.99 -3.24 10.10
N SER A 41 0.59 -4.44 10.50
CA SER A 41 -0.84 -4.77 10.66
C SER A 41 -1.47 -3.88 11.73
N PHE A 42 -0.75 -3.65 12.83
CA PHE A 42 -1.21 -2.81 13.92
C PHE A 42 -1.35 -1.33 13.52
N THR A 43 -0.65 -0.87 12.49
CA THR A 43 -0.81 0.49 11.95
C THR A 43 -2.24 0.75 11.47
N VAL A 44 -2.92 -0.24 10.90
CA VAL A 44 -4.33 -0.10 10.48
C VAL A 44 -5.24 0.12 11.70
N VAL A 45 -4.97 -0.58 12.80
CA VAL A 45 -5.70 -0.39 14.07
C VAL A 45 -5.54 1.05 14.56
N ARG A 46 -4.33 1.62 14.45
CA ARG A 46 -4.08 3.03 14.80
C ARG A 46 -4.88 4.01 13.95
N PHE A 47 -5.04 3.75 12.65
CA PHE A 47 -5.88 4.56 11.79
C PHE A 47 -7.38 4.39 12.08
N ALA A 48 -7.79 3.18 12.45
CA ALA A 48 -9.18 2.90 12.79
C ALA A 48 -9.59 3.45 14.17
N ALA A 49 -8.66 3.49 15.14
CA ALA A 49 -8.95 3.89 16.51
C ALA A 49 -9.66 5.26 16.66
N PRO A 50 -9.20 6.36 16.04
CA PRO A 50 -9.92 7.63 16.10
C PRO A 50 -11.31 7.55 15.48
N LEU A 51 -11.49 6.75 14.43
CA LEU A 51 -12.80 6.56 13.77
C LEU A 51 -13.74 5.74 14.66
N ILE A 52 -13.22 4.77 15.42
CA ILE A 52 -13.99 3.99 16.39
C ILE A 52 -14.53 4.91 17.48
N ILE A 53 -13.70 5.82 17.99
CA ILE A 53 -14.12 6.80 19.00
C ILE A 53 -15.20 7.74 18.42
N LEU A 54 -14.98 8.27 17.22
CA LEU A 54 -15.94 9.16 16.54
C LEU A 54 -17.28 8.47 16.22
N SER A 55 -17.26 7.17 15.97
CA SER A 55 -18.46 6.38 15.67
C SER A 55 -19.26 5.95 16.91
N GLY A 56 -18.81 6.30 18.11
CA GLY A 56 -19.40 5.81 19.36
C GLY A 56 -19.27 4.29 19.51
N PHE A 57 -18.15 3.70 19.04
CA PHE A 57 -17.86 2.25 19.09
C PHE A 57 -18.78 1.38 18.21
N SER A 58 -19.49 1.98 17.25
CA SER A 58 -20.28 1.24 16.28
C SER A 58 -19.37 0.71 15.16
N PHE A 59 -19.30 -0.61 15.00
CA PHE A 59 -18.53 -1.25 13.93
C PHE A 59 -19.00 -0.80 12.53
N PHE A 60 -20.31 -0.74 12.32
CA PHE A 60 -20.88 -0.34 11.04
C PHE A 60 -20.50 1.11 10.66
N ILE A 61 -20.66 2.05 11.60
CA ILE A 61 -20.33 3.46 11.36
C ILE A 61 -18.81 3.61 11.16
N THR A 62 -17.98 2.90 11.94
CA THR A 62 -16.52 2.90 11.77
C THR A 62 -16.12 2.44 10.38
N THR A 63 -16.72 1.34 9.90
CA THR A 63 -16.44 0.81 8.55
C THR A 63 -16.86 1.79 7.47
N LEU A 64 -18.01 2.45 7.63
CA LEU A 64 -18.48 3.48 6.69
C LEU A 64 -17.52 4.69 6.63
N LEU A 65 -17.07 5.19 7.78
CA LEU A 65 -16.11 6.29 7.85
C LEU A 65 -14.77 5.89 7.21
N PHE A 66 -14.34 4.66 7.44
CA PHE A 66 -13.11 4.13 6.87
C PHE A 66 -13.19 4.00 5.34
N ALA A 67 -14.32 3.49 4.83
CA ALA A 67 -14.60 3.42 3.40
C ALA A 67 -14.67 4.82 2.77
N PHE A 68 -15.27 5.80 3.44
CA PHE A 68 -15.33 7.18 2.98
C PHE A 68 -13.94 7.82 2.86
N LEU A 69 -13.07 7.61 3.84
CA LEU A 69 -11.67 8.05 3.77
C LEU A 69 -10.94 7.39 2.59
N SER A 70 -11.13 6.09 2.41
CA SER A 70 -10.55 5.35 1.29
C SER A 70 -11.05 5.90 -0.06
N TYR A 71 -12.34 6.14 -0.18
CA TYR A 71 -12.96 6.67 -1.39
C TYR A 71 -12.36 8.04 -1.79
N SER A 72 -11.90 8.84 -0.84
CA SER A 72 -11.27 10.13 -1.12
C SER A 72 -10.07 10.01 -2.07
N GLY A 73 -9.25 8.96 -1.93
CA GLY A 73 -8.12 8.70 -2.83
C GLY A 73 -8.58 8.21 -4.21
N ILE A 74 -9.54 7.29 -4.24
CA ILE A 74 -10.10 6.76 -5.48
C ILE A 74 -10.72 7.88 -6.32
N TRP A 75 -11.43 8.80 -5.67
CA TRP A 75 -11.98 10.00 -6.29
C TRP A 75 -10.88 10.89 -6.91
N ARG A 76 -9.74 11.05 -6.23
CA ARG A 76 -8.60 11.82 -6.78
C ARG A 76 -8.00 11.15 -8.01
N LEU A 77 -7.92 9.83 -8.02
CA LEU A 77 -7.47 9.09 -9.19
C LEU A 77 -8.44 9.29 -10.38
N PHE A 78 -9.74 9.21 -10.13
CA PHE A 78 -10.76 9.48 -11.14
C PHE A 78 -10.63 10.90 -11.73
N LEU A 79 -10.46 11.92 -10.89
CA LEU A 79 -10.26 13.30 -11.34
C LEU A 79 -8.99 13.45 -12.19
N LEU A 80 -7.91 12.75 -11.82
CA LEU A 80 -6.68 12.74 -12.59
C LEU A 80 -6.90 12.21 -14.02
N PHE A 81 -7.55 11.06 -14.15
CA PHE A 81 -7.79 10.46 -15.47
C PHE A 81 -8.77 11.29 -16.31
N ASN A 82 -9.78 11.90 -15.72
CA ASN A 82 -10.67 12.83 -16.42
C ASN A 82 -9.93 14.06 -16.94
N GLU A 83 -8.98 14.56 -16.18
CA GLU A 83 -8.17 15.69 -16.63
C GLU A 83 -7.22 15.33 -17.78
N LEU A 84 -6.63 14.11 -17.71
CA LEU A 84 -5.73 13.62 -18.77
C LEU A 84 -6.46 13.24 -20.05
N TYR A 85 -7.70 12.73 -19.93
CA TYR A 85 -8.48 12.20 -21.05
C TYR A 85 -9.95 12.66 -21.01
N PRO A 86 -10.25 13.93 -21.34
CA PRO A 86 -11.57 14.54 -21.10
C PRO A 86 -12.75 13.85 -21.75
N ASN A 87 -12.54 13.09 -22.84
CA ASN A 87 -13.61 12.44 -23.60
C ASN A 87 -13.93 11.01 -23.13
N MET A 88 -13.32 10.55 -22.02
CA MET A 88 -13.45 9.16 -21.57
C MET A 88 -14.04 9.05 -20.15
N GLU A 89 -14.73 10.07 -19.66
CA GLU A 89 -15.25 10.15 -18.29
C GLU A 89 -16.06 8.93 -17.85
N LYS A 90 -17.03 8.50 -18.68
CA LYS A 90 -17.89 7.34 -18.40
C LYS A 90 -17.08 6.04 -18.26
N LYS A 91 -16.08 5.85 -19.13
CA LYS A 91 -15.22 4.66 -19.09
C LYS A 91 -14.37 4.64 -17.83
N PHE A 92 -13.78 5.78 -17.45
CA PHE A 92 -13.00 5.89 -16.21
C PHE A 92 -13.88 5.79 -14.97
N ALA A 93 -15.09 6.35 -14.98
CA ALA A 93 -16.03 6.16 -13.90
C ALA A 93 -16.30 4.67 -13.67
N THR A 94 -16.64 3.94 -14.73
CA THR A 94 -16.89 2.50 -14.64
C THR A 94 -15.66 1.72 -14.16
N ALA A 95 -14.47 2.03 -14.70
CA ALA A 95 -13.25 1.30 -14.39
C ALA A 95 -12.66 1.61 -13.00
N ILE A 96 -12.88 2.83 -12.47
CA ILE A 96 -12.26 3.27 -11.22
C ILE A 96 -13.27 3.28 -10.07
N LEU A 97 -14.50 3.77 -10.29
CA LEU A 97 -15.48 3.96 -9.23
C LEU A 97 -16.41 2.75 -9.06
N PHE A 98 -16.72 2.04 -10.15
CA PHE A 98 -17.73 0.96 -10.15
C PHE A 98 -17.13 -0.44 -10.38
N MET A 99 -15.81 -0.61 -10.31
CA MET A 99 -15.20 -1.92 -10.40
C MET A 99 -15.52 -2.75 -9.15
N PRO A 100 -16.21 -3.92 -9.27
CA PRO A 100 -16.70 -4.67 -8.11
C PRO A 100 -15.59 -5.05 -7.11
N SER A 101 -14.42 -5.44 -7.61
CA SER A 101 -13.29 -5.79 -6.75
C SER A 101 -12.77 -4.59 -5.93
N LEU A 102 -12.74 -3.39 -6.52
CA LEU A 102 -12.33 -2.18 -5.82
C LEU A 102 -13.34 -1.78 -4.75
N LEU A 103 -14.64 -1.91 -5.05
CA LEU A 103 -15.71 -1.64 -4.08
C LEU A 103 -15.64 -2.63 -2.90
N PHE A 104 -15.46 -3.91 -3.19
CA PHE A 104 -15.37 -4.94 -2.16
C PHE A 104 -14.17 -4.72 -1.22
N TRP A 105 -12.96 -4.63 -1.78
CA TRP A 105 -11.74 -4.45 -0.98
C TRP A 105 -11.59 -3.05 -0.39
N GLY A 106 -12.21 -2.04 -1.00
CA GLY A 106 -12.20 -0.64 -0.54
C GLY A 106 -13.22 -0.32 0.55
N SER A 107 -14.16 -1.21 0.87
CA SER A 107 -15.25 -0.96 1.82
C SER A 107 -15.00 -1.48 3.23
N ALA A 108 -13.94 -2.24 3.46
CA ALA A 108 -13.65 -2.86 4.75
C ALA A 108 -12.46 -2.19 5.48
N ILE A 109 -12.33 -2.44 6.79
CA ILE A 109 -11.19 -1.99 7.60
C ILE A 109 -9.99 -2.91 7.33
N LEU A 110 -9.34 -2.71 6.19
CA LEU A 110 -8.22 -3.53 5.71
C LEU A 110 -6.97 -2.69 5.44
N LYS A 111 -5.81 -3.34 5.45
CA LYS A 111 -4.55 -2.74 4.99
C LYS A 111 -4.66 -2.24 3.55
N ASP A 112 -5.33 -3.01 2.70
CA ASP A 112 -5.47 -2.72 1.26
C ASP A 112 -6.30 -1.47 1.01
N THR A 113 -7.36 -1.27 1.77
CA THR A 113 -8.22 -0.09 1.71
C THR A 113 -7.44 1.21 1.86
N ILE A 114 -6.64 1.33 2.93
CA ILE A 114 -5.83 2.54 3.18
C ILE A 114 -4.70 2.65 2.17
N THR A 115 -4.00 1.54 1.89
CA THR A 115 -2.83 1.55 1.02
C THR A 115 -3.21 1.91 -0.41
N PHE A 116 -4.33 1.40 -0.90
CA PHE A 116 -4.85 1.74 -2.23
C PHE A 116 -5.23 3.22 -2.33
N SER A 117 -5.97 3.73 -1.34
CA SER A 117 -6.31 5.15 -1.28
C SER A 117 -5.06 6.05 -1.25
N ALA A 118 -4.09 5.70 -0.42
CA ALA A 118 -2.83 6.44 -0.34
C ALA A 118 -2.05 6.40 -1.66
N THR A 119 -2.05 5.26 -2.37
CA THR A 119 -1.44 5.11 -3.70
C THR A 119 -2.11 6.03 -4.73
N CYS A 120 -3.44 6.11 -4.72
CA CYS A 120 -4.19 7.04 -5.57
C CYS A 120 -3.84 8.50 -5.25
N TRP A 121 -3.73 8.86 -3.98
CA TRP A 121 -3.30 10.19 -3.55
C TRP A 121 -1.87 10.50 -4.00
N VAL A 122 -0.92 9.58 -3.85
CA VAL A 122 0.47 9.76 -4.32
C VAL A 122 0.49 10.03 -5.81
N THR A 123 -0.21 9.23 -6.60
CA THR A 123 -0.30 9.38 -8.06
C THR A 123 -0.87 10.75 -8.45
N TYR A 124 -1.97 11.16 -7.81
CA TYR A 124 -2.57 12.47 -8.05
C TYR A 124 -1.65 13.63 -7.64
N CYS A 125 -0.99 13.54 -6.48
CA CYS A 125 -0.08 14.57 -5.99
C CYS A 125 1.17 14.71 -6.88
N ILE A 126 1.72 13.58 -7.36
CA ILE A 126 2.83 13.61 -8.33
C ILE A 126 2.44 14.38 -9.58
N TYR A 127 1.26 14.13 -10.12
CA TYR A 127 0.74 14.88 -11.27
C TYR A 127 0.65 16.37 -10.98
N GLN A 128 0.04 16.76 -9.86
CA GLN A 128 -0.15 18.17 -9.50
C GLN A 128 1.19 18.90 -9.25
N VAL A 129 2.16 18.25 -8.60
CA VAL A 129 3.45 18.85 -8.22
C VAL A 129 4.39 18.94 -9.42
N PHE A 130 4.56 17.85 -10.17
CA PHE A 130 5.63 17.73 -11.17
C PHE A 130 5.15 18.03 -12.60
N ILE A 131 3.92 17.67 -12.95
CA ILE A 131 3.39 17.80 -14.32
C ILE A 131 2.60 19.09 -14.45
N LYS A 132 1.52 19.25 -13.70
CA LYS A 132 0.64 20.43 -13.74
C LYS A 132 1.24 21.68 -13.07
N LYS A 133 2.09 21.46 -12.07
CA LYS A 133 2.77 22.50 -11.29
C LYS A 133 1.80 23.46 -10.57
N ASN A 134 0.65 22.94 -10.15
CA ASN A 134 -0.40 23.68 -9.44
C ASN A 134 -0.28 23.51 -7.94
N GLN A 135 -0.43 24.61 -7.17
CA GLN A 135 -0.42 24.60 -5.69
C GLN A 135 0.63 23.65 -5.08
N ARG A 136 1.86 23.71 -5.57
CA ARG A 136 2.93 22.76 -5.25
C ARG A 136 3.10 22.51 -3.76
N PHE A 137 3.11 23.55 -2.93
CA PHE A 137 3.32 23.44 -1.49
C PHE A 137 2.27 22.54 -0.84
N LYS A 138 0.98 22.76 -1.13
CA LYS A 138 -0.14 21.97 -0.62
C LYS A 138 -0.05 20.50 -1.03
N TYR A 139 0.17 20.25 -2.32
CA TYR A 139 0.23 18.87 -2.82
C TYR A 139 1.52 18.16 -2.45
N THR A 140 2.62 18.87 -2.17
CA THR A 140 3.83 18.26 -1.59
C THR A 140 3.56 17.75 -0.17
N ILE A 141 2.83 18.49 0.65
CA ILE A 141 2.45 18.02 2.00
C ILE A 141 1.59 16.77 1.89
N TYR A 142 0.57 16.75 1.02
CA TYR A 142 -0.27 15.55 0.83
C TYR A 142 0.53 14.38 0.27
N LEU A 143 1.50 14.63 -0.62
CA LEU A 143 2.40 13.60 -1.14
C LEU A 143 3.22 12.98 -0.01
N LEU A 144 3.80 13.78 0.88
CA LEU A 144 4.58 13.30 2.02
C LEU A 144 3.72 12.46 2.98
N ILE A 145 2.51 12.94 3.31
CA ILE A 145 1.57 12.21 4.18
C ILE A 145 1.18 10.87 3.54
N ALA A 146 0.75 10.87 2.28
CA ALA A 146 0.34 9.65 1.59
C ALA A 146 1.51 8.66 1.41
N SER A 147 2.71 9.15 1.11
CA SER A 147 3.93 8.32 1.04
C SER A 147 4.26 7.71 2.41
N TYR A 148 4.17 8.47 3.48
CA TYR A 148 4.37 7.96 4.84
C TYR A 148 3.37 6.83 5.18
N VAL A 149 2.10 7.00 4.82
CA VAL A 149 1.06 5.97 5.03
C VAL A 149 1.41 4.68 4.29
N ILE A 150 1.82 4.77 3.01
CA ILE A 150 2.20 3.58 2.22
C ILE A 150 3.42 2.90 2.84
N ILE A 151 4.47 3.66 3.17
CA ILE A 151 5.72 3.12 3.73
C ILE A 151 5.46 2.44 5.08
N SER A 152 4.56 3.00 5.89
CA SER A 152 4.23 2.43 7.21
C SER A 152 3.47 1.10 7.13
N ILE A 153 2.67 0.88 6.08
CA ILE A 153 1.84 -0.32 5.94
C ILE A 153 2.46 -1.31 4.95
N LYS A 154 2.74 -0.88 3.72
CA LYS A 154 3.25 -1.72 2.62
C LYS A 154 4.37 -1.01 1.85
N PRO A 155 5.58 -0.90 2.41
CA PRO A 155 6.68 -0.12 1.80
C PRO A 155 7.08 -0.60 0.41
N TYR A 156 6.88 -1.88 0.10
CA TYR A 156 7.18 -2.43 -1.22
C TYR A 156 6.32 -1.82 -2.34
N ILE A 157 5.08 -1.38 -2.05
CA ILE A 157 4.22 -0.68 -3.03
C ILE A 157 4.83 0.68 -3.36
N PHE A 158 5.32 1.41 -2.35
CA PHE A 158 5.98 2.69 -2.59
C PHE A 158 7.21 2.52 -3.50
N VAL A 159 8.05 1.54 -3.21
CA VAL A 159 9.24 1.22 -4.02
C VAL A 159 8.84 0.84 -5.46
N ALA A 160 7.79 0.03 -5.64
CA ALA A 160 7.29 -0.36 -6.96
C ALA A 160 6.73 0.81 -7.79
N LEU A 161 6.21 1.85 -7.13
CA LEU A 161 5.70 3.05 -7.81
C LEU A 161 6.82 3.94 -8.38
N LEU A 162 8.02 3.92 -7.80
CA LEU A 162 9.09 4.86 -8.13
C LEU A 162 9.56 4.79 -9.60
N PRO A 163 9.84 3.62 -10.19
CA PRO A 163 10.27 3.55 -11.58
C PRO A 163 9.21 4.11 -12.54
N GLY A 164 7.95 3.72 -12.34
CA GLY A 164 6.84 4.19 -13.16
C GLY A 164 6.63 5.70 -13.06
N THR A 165 6.71 6.26 -11.86
CA THR A 165 6.57 7.72 -11.65
C THR A 165 7.72 8.49 -12.25
N ALA A 166 8.96 7.99 -12.15
CA ALA A 166 10.13 8.59 -12.75
C ALA A 166 9.98 8.67 -14.29
N VAL A 167 9.59 7.55 -14.93
CA VAL A 167 9.31 7.50 -16.35
C VAL A 167 8.19 8.49 -16.72
N TRP A 168 7.10 8.55 -15.96
CA TRP A 168 5.98 9.44 -16.23
C TRP A 168 6.36 10.93 -16.14
N ILE A 169 7.11 11.34 -15.10
CA ILE A 169 7.56 12.72 -14.94
C ILE A 169 8.49 13.14 -16.09
N LEU A 170 9.38 12.22 -16.51
CA LEU A 170 10.38 12.48 -17.54
C LEU A 170 9.83 12.34 -18.96
N PHE A 171 8.74 11.59 -19.13
CA PHE A 171 8.13 11.32 -20.43
C PHE A 171 7.80 12.60 -21.20
N ASN A 172 7.21 13.59 -20.55
CA ASN A 172 6.87 14.87 -21.20
C ASN A 172 8.12 15.63 -21.69
N ARG A 173 9.26 15.46 -21.01
CA ARG A 173 10.54 16.05 -21.44
C ARG A 173 11.15 15.26 -22.61
N ILE A 174 10.98 13.96 -22.62
CA ILE A 174 11.47 13.08 -23.70
C ILE A 174 10.70 13.34 -25.00
N VAL A 175 9.37 13.46 -24.91
CA VAL A 175 8.52 13.72 -26.08
C VAL A 175 8.83 15.09 -26.69
N ALA A 176 9.30 16.08 -25.92
CA ALA A 176 9.72 17.38 -26.42
C ALA A 176 11.04 17.34 -27.22
N VAL A 177 11.77 16.23 -27.19
CA VAL A 177 12.99 16.05 -28.00
C VAL A 177 12.61 15.78 -29.46
N LYS A 178 12.99 16.69 -30.35
CA LYS A 178 12.63 16.66 -31.78
C LYS A 178 13.22 15.47 -32.55
N SER A 179 14.40 14.98 -32.15
CA SER A 179 15.10 13.86 -32.82
C SER A 179 14.56 12.51 -32.33
N SER A 180 14.01 11.72 -33.26
CA SER A 180 13.52 10.35 -32.99
C SER A 180 14.63 9.42 -32.54
N PHE A 181 15.86 9.59 -33.06
CA PHE A 181 17.03 8.78 -32.70
C PHE A 181 17.45 9.04 -31.23
N ILE A 182 17.49 10.32 -30.82
CA ILE A 182 17.82 10.70 -29.45
C ILE A 182 16.73 10.19 -28.50
N ARG A 183 15.45 10.25 -28.89
CA ARG A 183 14.33 9.72 -28.11
C ARG A 183 14.43 8.22 -27.87
N LEU A 184 14.83 7.45 -28.89
CA LEU A 184 15.04 6.00 -28.78
C LEU A 184 16.17 5.65 -27.80
N LEU A 185 17.25 6.41 -27.79
CA LEU A 185 18.39 6.21 -26.87
C LEU A 185 18.09 6.65 -25.43
N ILE A 186 17.35 7.75 -25.26
CA ILE A 186 17.04 8.28 -23.93
C ILE A 186 16.01 7.40 -23.20
N SER A 187 15.09 6.74 -23.93
CA SER A 187 14.03 5.92 -23.33
C SER A 187 14.57 4.80 -22.42
N PRO A 188 15.47 3.92 -22.86
CA PRO A 188 16.03 2.89 -21.99
C PRO A 188 16.93 3.46 -20.88
N LEU A 189 17.62 4.58 -21.13
CA LEU A 189 18.44 5.24 -20.12
C LEU A 189 17.59 5.73 -18.94
N ILE A 190 16.41 6.30 -19.20
CA ILE A 190 15.49 6.77 -18.14
C ILE A 190 14.94 5.60 -17.33
N ILE A 191 14.61 4.50 -17.99
CA ILE A 191 14.19 3.28 -17.30
C ILE A 191 15.33 2.80 -16.39
N ALA A 192 16.56 2.74 -16.90
CA ALA A 192 17.73 2.37 -16.11
C ALA A 192 17.98 3.30 -14.91
N VAL A 193 17.87 4.61 -15.11
CA VAL A 193 17.97 5.61 -14.02
C VAL A 193 16.85 5.42 -12.99
N GLY A 194 15.63 5.11 -13.43
CA GLY A 194 14.51 4.80 -12.55
C GLY A 194 14.79 3.58 -11.68
N PHE A 195 15.36 2.52 -12.26
CA PHE A 195 15.76 1.32 -11.51
C PHE A 195 16.90 1.59 -10.53
N VAL A 196 17.91 2.36 -10.92
CA VAL A 196 19.03 2.75 -10.04
C VAL A 196 18.51 3.59 -8.88
N ALA A 197 17.68 4.60 -9.14
CA ALA A 197 17.07 5.42 -8.10
C ALA A 197 16.23 4.57 -7.13
N THR A 198 15.43 3.63 -7.67
CA THR A 198 14.66 2.69 -6.86
C THR A 198 15.55 1.82 -5.97
N SER A 199 16.66 1.32 -6.52
CA SER A 199 17.63 0.51 -5.78
C SER A 199 18.30 1.31 -4.65
N LEU A 200 18.67 2.56 -4.90
CA LEU A 200 19.24 3.44 -3.88
C LEU A 200 18.23 3.74 -2.75
N ILE A 201 16.97 4.02 -3.10
CA ILE A 201 15.90 4.26 -2.12
C ILE A 201 15.59 2.98 -1.35
N PHE A 202 15.60 1.83 -2.03
CA PHE A 202 15.42 0.54 -1.38
C PHE A 202 16.51 0.29 -0.33
N ASN A 203 17.77 0.57 -0.65
CA ASN A 203 18.88 0.45 0.29
C ASN A 203 18.77 1.46 1.45
N ALA A 204 18.37 2.70 1.18
CA ALA A 204 18.16 3.73 2.20
C ALA A 204 17.00 3.40 3.15
N LEU A 205 15.95 2.79 2.65
CA LEU A 205 14.78 2.34 3.43
C LEU A 205 14.97 0.94 4.04
N GLY A 206 16.11 0.28 3.84
CA GLY A 206 16.33 -1.14 4.17
C GLY A 206 15.95 -1.52 5.59
N SER A 207 16.25 -0.68 6.60
CA SER A 207 15.84 -0.90 7.99
C SER A 207 14.32 -0.80 8.16
N SER A 208 13.66 0.12 7.45
CA SER A 208 12.22 0.33 7.47
C SER A 208 11.45 -0.73 6.67
N LEU A 209 12.11 -1.37 5.69
CA LEU A 209 11.52 -2.44 4.87
C LEU A 209 11.38 -3.77 5.65
N GLY A 210 12.15 -3.98 6.72
CA GLY A 210 12.09 -5.18 7.56
C GLY A 210 12.26 -6.47 6.75
N SER A 211 11.20 -7.30 6.66
CA SER A 211 11.20 -8.56 5.89
C SER A 211 11.37 -8.37 4.37
N TYR A 212 11.32 -7.16 3.85
CA TYR A 212 11.52 -6.83 2.43
C TYR A 212 12.83 -6.08 2.19
N SER A 213 13.76 -6.06 3.15
CA SER A 213 15.03 -5.33 3.05
C SER A 213 16.05 -5.96 2.09
N SER A 214 15.85 -7.20 1.66
CA SER A 214 16.61 -7.84 0.59
C SER A 214 15.71 -8.80 -0.20
N VAL A 215 16.13 -9.15 -1.41
CA VAL A 215 15.40 -10.10 -2.26
C VAL A 215 15.23 -11.45 -1.54
N ASP A 216 16.29 -11.94 -0.90
CA ASP A 216 16.25 -13.22 -0.16
C ASP A 216 15.26 -13.19 1.01
N LYS A 217 15.22 -12.08 1.76
CA LYS A 217 14.24 -11.92 2.85
C LYS A 217 12.82 -11.81 2.31
N ALA A 218 12.61 -11.16 1.18
CA ALA A 218 11.31 -11.06 0.52
C ALA A 218 10.82 -12.45 0.06
N ILE A 219 11.70 -13.25 -0.54
CA ILE A 219 11.41 -14.63 -0.94
C ILE A 219 11.08 -15.49 0.29
N ASN A 220 11.90 -15.42 1.35
CA ASN A 220 11.63 -16.13 2.59
C ASN A 220 10.28 -15.74 3.21
N LYS A 221 9.93 -14.44 3.18
CA LYS A 221 8.62 -13.97 3.63
C LYS A 221 7.49 -14.54 2.78
N ALA A 222 7.66 -14.62 1.47
CA ALA A 222 6.67 -15.23 0.57
C ALA A 222 6.48 -16.72 0.87
N ILE A 223 7.57 -17.48 1.11
CA ILE A 223 7.52 -18.89 1.48
C ILE A 223 6.80 -19.08 2.82
N VAL A 224 7.12 -18.26 3.84
CA VAL A 224 6.45 -18.32 5.15
C VAL A 224 4.96 -18.00 5.01
N THR A 225 4.63 -16.97 4.23
CA THR A 225 3.22 -16.60 3.99
C THR A 225 2.46 -17.69 3.26
N LYS A 226 3.08 -18.36 2.27
CA LYS A 226 2.50 -19.50 1.59
C LYS A 226 2.22 -20.65 2.57
N LYS A 227 3.21 -21.03 3.40
CA LYS A 227 3.04 -22.07 4.42
C LYS A 227 1.93 -21.72 5.41
N ASP A 228 1.77 -20.44 5.72
CA ASP A 228 0.72 -19.97 6.62
C ASP A 228 -0.68 -20.12 6.00
N LEU A 229 -0.81 -19.76 4.71
CA LEU A 229 -2.06 -19.87 3.96
C LEU A 229 -2.49 -21.34 3.68
N THR A 230 -1.56 -22.28 3.69
CA THR A 230 -1.85 -23.74 3.52
C THR A 230 -2.18 -24.46 4.82
N ARG A 231 -2.27 -23.77 5.96
CA ARG A 231 -2.69 -24.39 7.23
C ARG A 231 -4.16 -24.77 7.19
N GLU A 232 -4.49 -25.87 7.84
CA GLU A 232 -5.87 -26.39 7.97
C GLU A 232 -6.87 -25.35 8.48
N ALA A 233 -6.41 -24.36 9.27
CA ALA A 233 -7.23 -23.26 9.78
C ALA A 233 -7.88 -22.38 8.69
N TYR A 234 -7.33 -22.38 7.47
CA TYR A 234 -7.87 -21.59 6.35
C TYR A 234 -8.78 -22.39 5.41
N GLY A 235 -8.96 -23.69 5.68
CA GLY A 235 -9.79 -24.59 4.87
C GLY A 235 -9.22 -24.89 3.49
N GLU A 236 -10.00 -25.52 2.63
CA GLU A 236 -9.60 -25.97 1.28
C GLU A 236 -9.53 -24.82 0.24
N ASN A 237 -9.69 -23.57 0.62
CA ASN A 237 -9.66 -22.41 -0.28
C ASN A 237 -8.23 -21.91 -0.62
N SER A 238 -7.20 -22.71 -0.34
CA SER A 238 -5.83 -22.37 -0.67
C SER A 238 -5.40 -23.03 -1.98
N PHE A 239 -4.92 -22.22 -2.93
CA PHE A 239 -4.33 -22.72 -4.15
C PHE A 239 -2.86 -23.09 -3.90
N ASP A 240 -2.48 -24.36 -4.14
CA ASP A 240 -1.10 -24.81 -3.98
C ASP A 240 -0.37 -24.86 -5.33
N ILE A 241 0.65 -24.02 -5.47
CA ILE A 241 1.55 -23.98 -6.64
C ILE A 241 2.77 -24.93 -6.49
N GLY A 242 2.75 -25.83 -5.49
CA GLY A 242 3.85 -26.73 -5.15
C GLY A 242 4.96 -26.06 -4.35
N GLU A 243 5.97 -26.82 -3.94
CA GLU A 243 7.06 -26.28 -3.12
C GLU A 243 7.94 -25.31 -3.90
N ILE A 244 8.36 -24.23 -3.22
CA ILE A 244 9.29 -23.21 -3.71
C ILE A 244 10.53 -23.28 -2.82
N ASP A 245 11.68 -23.61 -3.40
CA ASP A 245 12.96 -23.74 -2.70
C ASP A 245 13.70 -22.41 -2.49
N GLY A 246 13.08 -21.29 -2.89
CA GLY A 246 13.65 -19.94 -2.75
C GLY A 246 14.62 -19.56 -3.86
N SER A 247 14.93 -20.45 -4.80
CA SER A 247 15.74 -20.12 -5.97
C SER A 247 14.93 -19.33 -7.02
N PHE A 248 15.57 -18.42 -7.73
CA PHE A 248 14.93 -17.64 -8.79
C PHE A 248 14.41 -18.55 -9.93
N GLY A 249 15.13 -19.65 -10.21
CA GLY A 249 14.71 -20.67 -11.17
C GLY A 249 13.40 -21.37 -10.77
N SER A 250 13.26 -21.74 -9.49
CA SER A 250 12.03 -22.36 -8.96
C SER A 250 10.82 -21.42 -9.07
N ILE A 251 11.01 -20.13 -8.81
CA ILE A 251 9.94 -19.12 -8.94
C ILE A 251 9.48 -19.00 -10.39
N ILE A 252 10.41 -18.93 -11.36
CA ILE A 252 10.09 -18.82 -12.78
C ILE A 252 9.40 -20.10 -13.28
N SER A 253 9.84 -21.27 -12.84
CA SER A 253 9.23 -22.53 -13.27
C SER A 253 7.77 -22.70 -12.83
N LYS A 254 7.36 -22.04 -11.73
CA LYS A 254 5.98 -22.05 -11.23
C LYS A 254 5.08 -20.98 -11.84
N PHE A 255 5.65 -20.03 -12.59
CA PHE A 255 4.90 -18.94 -13.21
C PHE A 255 3.74 -19.42 -14.12
N PRO A 256 3.92 -20.44 -15.01
CA PRO A 256 2.82 -20.94 -15.84
C PRO A 256 1.66 -21.51 -14.99
N VAL A 257 1.98 -22.25 -13.94
CA VAL A 257 0.97 -22.84 -13.03
C VAL A 257 0.21 -21.77 -12.28
N ALA A 258 0.90 -20.73 -11.83
CA ALA A 258 0.27 -19.59 -11.13
C ALA A 258 -0.62 -18.72 -12.04
N LEU A 259 -0.42 -18.76 -13.37
CA LEU A 259 -1.25 -18.04 -14.33
C LEU A 259 -2.55 -18.79 -14.69
N THR A 260 -2.57 -20.11 -14.54
CA THR A 260 -3.72 -20.95 -14.90
C THR A 260 -4.64 -21.27 -13.73
N ALA A 261 -4.26 -20.87 -12.56
CA ALA A 261 -5.01 -20.96 -11.31
C ALA A 261 -5.88 -19.74 -11.10
#